data_6e3dfe9719978c71f81537d533b8644a
#
_entry.id   6e3dfe9719978c71f81537d533b8644a
#
_cell.length_a   1.000
_cell.length_b   1.000
_cell.length_c   1.000
_cell.angle_alpha   90.00
_cell.angle_beta   90.00
_cell.angle_gamma   90.00
#
_symmetry.space_group_name_H-M   'P 1'
#
loop_
_entity.id
_entity.type
_entity.pdbx_description
1 polymer ?
#
loop_
_entity_poly.entity_id
_entity_poly.type
_entity_poly.pdbx_seq_one_letter_code
_entity_poly.pdbx_strand_id
1 'polypeptide(L)'
;AMPEESRSYNIVVIRGDGIGPEIVDATVEVLAALQERLEYLNLSYEYVEGGAGLYQREGTNLRREDFERIRTADACLKGPVGLPTVRLPDGTEPGLMGGVLRIQLDTYANVRPVKLLPGIEAPLKAKPGDIDYVIVRENTECMYLSRGKGIGTDQAMTDTMLITRKGTERVVRYAFELSRKRNGTPHEGRKIVTCVDKSNVLASHAFFRSIFDEVAEGYPDIEREYIYADAAAQALVMRPESFDVLVMENFLGDILSDLGGGTTGGIGLCGSGNIGDHNAYFEPIHGSAPDIAGEDKANPISQVLTAAQMLARTSCSGRSSRRWSRAASRSAPLRSRRAGRRRRAGRLPTRCGSCRCRSLGQG
;
A
#
# COMPACT_ATOMS: atom_id res chain seq x y z
N ALA A 1 -29.74 25.40 -3.33
CA ALA A 1 -28.67 24.54 -2.77
C ALA A 1 -28.84 24.62 -1.27
N MET A 2 -29.01 23.46 -0.60
CA MET A 2 -28.91 23.40 0.87
C MET A 2 -27.50 23.78 1.25
N PRO A 3 -27.24 24.57 2.31
CA PRO A 3 -25.90 24.82 2.77
C PRO A 3 -25.26 23.48 3.14
N GLU A 4 -24.05 23.22 2.62
CA GLU A 4 -23.28 22.07 3.06
C GLU A 4 -23.01 22.21 4.57
N GLU A 5 -23.37 21.18 5.34
CA GLU A 5 -23.12 21.17 6.78
C GLU A 5 -21.63 21.37 7.03
N SER A 6 -21.27 22.32 7.87
CA SER A 6 -19.89 22.57 8.29
C SER A 6 -19.29 21.28 8.86
N ARG A 7 -18.13 20.86 8.34
CA ARG A 7 -17.41 19.65 8.75
C ARG A 7 -16.08 20.02 9.36
N SER A 8 -15.90 19.61 10.60
CA SER A 8 -14.64 19.79 11.34
C SER A 8 -13.90 18.47 11.43
N TYR A 9 -12.60 18.51 11.17
CA TYR A 9 -11.70 17.36 11.25
C TYR A 9 -10.46 17.71 12.08
N ASN A 10 -10.06 16.80 12.95
CA ASN A 10 -8.81 16.88 13.70
C ASN A 10 -7.73 16.10 12.97
N ILE A 11 -6.68 16.80 12.52
CA ILE A 11 -5.57 16.24 11.76
C ILE A 11 -4.32 16.27 12.62
N VAL A 12 -3.76 15.11 12.93
CA VAL A 12 -2.43 15.01 13.53
C VAL A 12 -1.37 15.17 12.44
N VAL A 13 -0.41 16.04 12.66
CA VAL A 13 0.66 16.36 11.71
C VAL A 13 2.01 15.91 12.26
N ILE A 14 2.74 15.10 11.49
CA ILE A 14 4.11 14.71 11.75
C ILE A 14 4.98 15.33 10.66
N ARG A 15 5.84 16.28 10.99
CA ARG A 15 6.74 16.91 10.02
C ARG A 15 7.77 15.94 9.47
N GLY A 16 8.26 14.99 10.29
CA GLY A 16 9.27 14.01 9.89
C GLY A 16 10.69 14.54 9.90
N ASP A 17 11.53 13.93 9.07
CA ASP A 17 12.97 14.21 8.99
C ASP A 17 13.34 14.85 7.63
N GLY A 18 14.57 15.42 7.55
CA GLY A 18 15.12 15.96 6.32
C GLY A 18 14.27 17.07 5.71
N ILE A 19 13.82 16.90 4.46
CA ILE A 19 12.92 17.84 3.77
C ILE A 19 11.49 17.84 4.33
N GLY A 20 11.17 16.94 5.25
CA GLY A 20 9.82 16.79 5.81
C GLY A 20 9.20 18.10 6.31
N PRO A 21 9.88 18.87 7.19
CA PRO A 21 9.37 20.15 7.66
C PRO A 21 8.97 21.11 6.54
N GLU A 22 9.82 21.30 5.53
CA GLU A 22 9.57 22.20 4.40
C GLU A 22 8.32 21.85 3.61
N ILE A 23 8.21 20.57 3.19
CA ILE A 23 7.11 20.13 2.34
C ILE A 23 5.78 19.98 3.10
N VAL A 24 5.83 19.65 4.40
CA VAL A 24 4.64 19.57 5.25
C VAL A 24 4.10 20.97 5.55
N ASP A 25 4.97 21.92 5.91
CA ASP A 25 4.57 23.30 6.20
C ASP A 25 3.97 23.96 4.94
N ALA A 26 4.60 23.82 3.77
CA ALA A 26 4.03 24.27 2.49
C ALA A 26 2.65 23.63 2.19
N THR A 27 2.48 22.36 2.54
CA THR A 27 1.20 21.66 2.36
C THR A 27 0.13 22.20 3.31
N VAL A 28 0.47 22.47 4.57
CA VAL A 28 -0.46 23.06 5.54
C VAL A 28 -0.89 24.47 5.11
N GLU A 29 0.02 25.27 4.52
CA GLU A 29 -0.35 26.57 3.93
C GLU A 29 -1.36 26.42 2.79
N VAL A 30 -1.20 25.43 1.90
CA VAL A 30 -2.19 25.13 0.85
C VAL A 30 -3.54 24.72 1.46
N LEU A 31 -3.54 23.90 2.51
CA LEU A 31 -4.75 23.51 3.21
C LEU A 31 -5.43 24.70 3.92
N ALA A 32 -4.67 25.64 4.48
CA ALA A 32 -5.20 26.85 5.09
C ALA A 32 -5.88 27.74 4.05
N ALA A 33 -5.22 27.98 2.90
CA ALA A 33 -5.80 28.73 1.80
C ALA A 33 -7.07 28.05 1.23
N LEU A 34 -7.15 26.74 1.26
CA LEU A 34 -8.35 25.99 0.88
C LEU A 34 -9.50 26.22 1.86
N GLN A 35 -9.22 26.23 3.18
CA GLN A 35 -10.22 26.49 4.21
C GLN A 35 -10.83 27.90 4.08
N GLU A 36 -10.02 28.91 3.76
CA GLU A 36 -10.51 30.28 3.53
C GLU A 36 -11.50 30.38 2.38
N ARG A 37 -11.41 29.46 1.41
CA ARG A 37 -12.30 29.40 0.24
C ARG A 37 -13.52 28.50 0.43
N LEU A 38 -13.45 27.53 1.35
CA LEU A 38 -14.45 26.51 1.58
C LEU A 38 -15.00 26.64 3.01
N GLU A 39 -15.97 27.53 3.21
CA GLU A 39 -16.59 27.85 4.52
C GLU A 39 -17.13 26.60 5.27
N TYR A 40 -17.40 25.52 4.56
CA TYR A 40 -17.88 24.25 5.12
C TYR A 40 -16.75 23.34 5.61
N LEU A 41 -15.48 23.64 5.31
CA LEU A 41 -14.32 22.83 5.69
C LEU A 41 -13.59 23.47 6.85
N ASN A 42 -13.52 22.79 7.98
CA ASN A 42 -12.72 23.23 9.14
C ASN A 42 -11.71 22.13 9.52
N LEU A 43 -10.41 22.45 9.43
CA LEU A 43 -9.31 21.55 9.79
C LEU A 43 -8.59 22.13 11.02
N SER A 44 -8.52 21.36 12.08
CA SER A 44 -7.67 21.65 13.22
C SER A 44 -6.42 20.78 13.16
N TYR A 45 -5.26 21.33 13.49
CA TYR A 45 -3.99 20.65 13.40
C TYR A 45 -3.36 20.47 14.78
N GLU A 46 -2.96 19.24 15.07
CA GLU A 46 -2.18 18.89 16.24
C GLU A 46 -0.82 18.34 15.80
N TYR A 47 0.27 19.02 16.17
CA TYR A 47 1.61 18.62 15.76
C TYR A 47 2.22 17.66 16.79
N VAL A 48 2.78 16.56 16.30
CA VAL A 48 3.55 15.59 17.08
C VAL A 48 4.89 15.32 16.43
N GLU A 49 5.88 15.00 17.24
CA GLU A 49 7.20 14.60 16.73
C GLU A 49 7.25 13.13 16.39
N GLY A 50 7.99 12.79 15.35
CA GLY A 50 8.23 11.42 14.96
C GLY A 50 9.30 11.32 13.88
N GLY A 51 10.06 10.23 13.91
CA GLY A 51 11.12 9.96 12.96
C GLY A 51 12.47 9.63 13.58
N ALA A 52 13.52 9.67 12.75
CA ALA A 52 14.89 9.35 13.15
C ALA A 52 15.48 10.38 14.10
N GLY A 53 15.13 11.67 13.91
CA GLY A 53 15.59 12.74 14.81
C GLY A 53 15.07 12.57 16.23
N LEU A 54 13.82 12.15 16.43
CA LEU A 54 13.30 11.82 17.75
C LEU A 54 14.01 10.60 18.33
N TYR A 55 14.25 9.58 17.50
CA TYR A 55 14.97 8.38 17.93
C TYR A 55 16.37 8.66 18.44
N GLN A 56 17.11 9.56 17.79
CA GLN A 56 18.45 9.97 18.25
C GLN A 56 18.43 10.61 19.65
N ARG A 57 17.39 11.38 19.95
CA ARG A 57 17.28 12.10 21.23
C ARG A 57 16.70 11.26 22.36
N GLU A 58 15.72 10.43 22.06
CA GLU A 58 14.88 9.77 23.07
C GLU A 58 14.85 8.23 22.98
N GLY A 59 15.48 7.64 21.95
CA GLY A 59 15.46 6.18 21.73
C GLY A 59 14.12 5.63 21.24
N THR A 60 13.17 6.49 20.85
CA THR A 60 11.88 6.11 20.26
C THR A 60 11.58 6.91 19.01
N ASN A 61 10.96 6.30 18.00
CA ASN A 61 10.55 6.97 16.77
C ASN A 61 9.23 7.71 16.90
N LEU A 62 8.42 7.33 17.88
CA LEU A 62 7.11 7.92 18.19
C LEU A 62 6.82 7.64 19.65
N ARG A 63 6.42 8.68 20.39
CA ARG A 63 6.02 8.51 21.79
C ARG A 63 4.65 7.83 21.87
N ARG A 64 4.40 7.12 22.95
CA ARG A 64 3.14 6.39 23.15
C ARG A 64 1.93 7.33 23.18
N GLU A 65 2.04 8.46 23.85
CA GLU A 65 0.99 9.48 23.90
C GLU A 65 0.69 10.06 22.52
N ASP A 66 1.72 10.30 21.67
CA ASP A 66 1.56 10.79 20.32
C ASP A 66 0.90 9.76 19.40
N PHE A 67 1.21 8.46 19.59
CA PHE A 67 0.49 7.38 18.93
C PHE A 67 -1.01 7.38 19.27
N GLU A 68 -1.38 7.56 20.53
CA GLU A 68 -2.80 7.62 20.94
C GLU A 68 -3.53 8.83 20.35
N ARG A 69 -2.86 9.98 20.21
CA ARG A 69 -3.39 11.15 19.48
C ARG A 69 -3.67 10.82 18.03
N ILE A 70 -2.73 10.17 17.33
CA ILE A 70 -2.90 9.72 15.95
C ILE A 70 -4.08 8.75 15.84
N ARG A 71 -4.19 7.79 16.76
CA ARG A 71 -5.23 6.76 16.76
C ARG A 71 -6.65 7.34 16.95
N THR A 72 -6.78 8.47 17.63
CA THR A 72 -8.07 9.12 17.91
C THR A 72 -8.41 10.25 16.95
N ALA A 73 -7.45 10.71 16.13
CA ALA A 73 -7.66 11.73 15.12
C ALA A 73 -8.47 11.21 13.92
N ASP A 74 -9.05 12.13 13.16
CA ASP A 74 -9.76 11.81 11.90
C ASP A 74 -8.79 11.36 10.81
N ALA A 75 -7.56 11.90 10.80
CA ALA A 75 -6.47 11.48 9.94
C ALA A 75 -5.11 11.94 10.51
N CYS A 76 -4.03 11.33 10.00
CA CYS A 76 -2.67 11.80 10.24
C CYS A 76 -2.01 12.16 8.90
N LEU A 77 -1.48 13.38 8.80
CA LEU A 77 -0.65 13.83 7.70
C LEU A 77 0.82 13.76 8.14
N LYS A 78 1.61 12.95 7.45
CA LYS A 78 2.98 12.64 7.84
C LYS A 78 3.95 12.99 6.72
N GLY A 79 4.99 13.73 7.04
CA GLY A 79 6.17 13.93 6.18
C GLY A 79 7.05 12.67 6.11
N PRO A 80 8.06 12.65 5.24
CA PRO A 80 9.02 11.55 5.16
C PRO A 80 9.82 11.41 6.45
N VAL A 81 10.26 10.18 6.75
CA VAL A 81 11.07 9.89 7.95
C VAL A 81 12.26 9.01 7.59
N GLY A 82 13.29 9.08 8.39
CA GLY A 82 14.53 8.33 8.26
C GLY A 82 15.72 9.23 7.95
N LEU A 83 16.85 8.95 8.58
CA LEU A 83 18.13 9.60 8.33
C LEU A 83 19.19 8.54 8.03
N PRO A 84 19.99 8.67 6.95
CA PRO A 84 21.02 7.70 6.60
C PRO A 84 22.04 7.44 7.71
N THR A 85 22.26 8.44 8.57
CA THR A 85 23.20 8.39 9.69
C THR A 85 22.67 7.66 10.93
N VAL A 86 21.36 7.35 10.97
CA VAL A 86 20.70 6.69 12.10
C VAL A 86 20.46 5.24 11.77
N ARG A 87 21.32 4.37 12.28
CA ARG A 87 21.30 2.92 12.07
C ARG A 87 21.49 2.17 13.36
N LEU A 88 20.93 0.97 13.44
CA LEU A 88 21.24 -0.02 14.47
C LEU A 88 22.62 -0.64 14.20
N PRO A 89 23.23 -1.34 15.19
CA PRO A 89 24.52 -1.99 15.01
C PRO A 89 24.58 -3.02 13.87
N ASP A 90 23.44 -3.60 13.50
CA ASP A 90 23.27 -4.53 12.38
C ASP A 90 23.06 -3.82 11.01
N GLY A 91 23.16 -2.48 10.97
CA GLY A 91 22.97 -1.67 9.77
C GLY A 91 21.52 -1.38 9.40
N THR A 92 20.54 -1.96 10.10
CA THR A 92 19.13 -1.69 9.86
C THR A 92 18.70 -0.34 10.44
N GLU A 93 17.60 0.19 9.94
CA GLU A 93 17.02 1.42 10.51
C GLU A 93 16.30 1.12 11.83
N PRO A 94 16.52 1.94 12.88
CA PRO A 94 15.80 1.77 14.14
C PRO A 94 14.30 1.94 13.92
N GLY A 95 13.54 0.90 14.20
CA GLY A 95 12.08 0.76 14.11
C GLY A 95 11.38 1.84 13.29
N LEU A 96 11.09 1.57 12.02
CA LEU A 96 10.43 2.55 11.15
C LEU A 96 9.06 2.92 11.72
N MET A 97 8.83 4.20 11.90
CA MET A 97 7.53 4.74 12.28
C MET A 97 6.42 4.22 11.35
N GLY A 98 6.70 4.13 10.05
CA GLY A 98 5.78 3.55 9.07
C GLY A 98 5.38 2.11 9.40
N GLY A 99 6.32 1.26 9.88
CA GLY A 99 6.01 -0.09 10.36
C GLY A 99 5.13 -0.09 11.61
N VAL A 100 5.38 0.79 12.56
CA VAL A 100 4.56 0.95 13.76
C VAL A 100 3.15 1.39 13.39
N LEU A 101 3.01 2.45 12.59
CA LEU A 101 1.70 2.97 12.17
C LEU A 101 0.94 1.95 11.32
N ARG A 102 1.59 1.26 10.37
CA ARG A 102 0.94 0.26 9.51
C ARG A 102 0.31 -0.87 10.32
N ILE A 103 1.05 -1.42 11.27
CA ILE A 103 0.62 -2.58 12.04
C ILE A 103 -0.34 -2.19 13.17
N GLN A 104 0.00 -1.18 13.99
CA GLN A 104 -0.80 -0.85 15.17
C GLN A 104 -2.11 -0.12 14.83
N LEU A 105 -2.16 0.66 13.75
CA LEU A 105 -3.38 1.26 13.23
C LEU A 105 -4.14 0.33 12.27
N ASP A 106 -3.60 -0.85 11.98
CA ASP A 106 -4.12 -1.85 11.02
C ASP A 106 -4.48 -1.22 9.65
N THR A 107 -3.57 -0.37 9.13
CA THR A 107 -3.74 0.28 7.83
C THR A 107 -3.27 -0.64 6.71
N TYR A 108 -4.10 -1.61 6.35
CA TYR A 108 -3.77 -2.74 5.50
C TYR A 108 -3.65 -2.43 4.01
N ALA A 109 -4.19 -1.32 3.53
CA ALA A 109 -4.13 -0.92 2.13
C ALA A 109 -3.31 0.36 1.96
N ASN A 110 -2.16 0.26 1.31
CA ASN A 110 -1.39 1.42 0.87
C ASN A 110 -1.82 1.76 -0.56
N VAL A 111 -2.43 2.93 -0.71
CA VAL A 111 -3.05 3.41 -1.96
C VAL A 111 -2.12 4.41 -2.61
N ARG A 112 -1.57 4.07 -3.76
CA ARG A 112 -0.58 4.86 -4.51
C ARG A 112 -1.09 5.20 -5.91
N PRO A 113 -1.75 6.36 -6.10
CA PRO A 113 -2.12 6.83 -7.43
C PRO A 113 -0.87 7.17 -8.25
N VAL A 114 -0.87 6.74 -9.50
CA VAL A 114 0.14 7.07 -10.52
C VAL A 114 -0.57 7.81 -11.62
N LYS A 115 -0.28 9.10 -11.74
CA LYS A 115 -0.96 9.97 -12.70
C LYS A 115 0.01 10.95 -13.31
N LEU A 116 0.03 11.02 -14.63
CA LEU A 116 0.79 12.06 -15.33
C LEU A 116 0.01 13.38 -15.28
N LEU A 117 0.58 14.34 -14.56
CA LEU A 117 -0.03 15.66 -14.37
C LEU A 117 0.22 16.59 -15.56
N PRO A 118 -0.71 17.54 -15.83
CA PRO A 118 -0.47 18.59 -16.80
C PRO A 118 0.80 19.40 -16.52
N GLY A 119 1.58 19.71 -17.53
CA GLY A 119 2.82 20.48 -17.43
C GLY A 119 4.04 19.67 -16.99
N ILE A 120 3.91 18.38 -16.75
CA ILE A 120 5.02 17.49 -16.43
C ILE A 120 5.46 16.73 -17.70
N GLU A 121 6.75 16.75 -17.96
CA GLU A 121 7.38 15.91 -18.99
C GLU A 121 7.64 14.51 -18.42
N ALA A 122 6.96 13.52 -18.97
CA ALA A 122 7.22 12.13 -18.63
C ALA A 122 8.47 11.61 -19.34
N PRO A 123 9.25 10.70 -18.76
CA PRO A 123 10.34 10.03 -19.46
C PRO A 123 9.84 9.10 -20.56
N LEU A 124 8.54 8.80 -20.58
CA LEU A 124 7.86 8.02 -21.61
C LEU A 124 7.22 8.94 -22.65
N LYS A 125 6.95 8.38 -23.85
CA LYS A 125 6.14 9.06 -24.88
C LYS A 125 4.65 9.03 -24.49
N ALA A 126 4.31 9.72 -23.39
CA ALA A 126 2.96 9.81 -22.85
C ALA A 126 2.61 11.29 -22.61
N LYS A 127 1.34 11.61 -22.65
CA LYS A 127 0.80 12.94 -22.35
C LYS A 127 -0.18 12.87 -21.18
N PRO A 128 -0.49 13.99 -20.52
CA PRO A 128 -1.51 14.03 -19.47
C PRO A 128 -2.83 13.39 -19.93
N GLY A 129 -3.32 12.43 -19.15
CA GLY A 129 -4.49 11.62 -19.47
C GLY A 129 -4.16 10.21 -19.99
N ASP A 130 -2.93 9.93 -20.40
CA ASP A 130 -2.53 8.57 -20.83
C ASP A 130 -2.16 7.68 -19.62
N ILE A 131 -1.69 8.27 -18.54
CA ILE A 131 -1.32 7.54 -17.30
C ILE A 131 -2.22 8.01 -16.16
N ASP A 132 -3.12 7.15 -15.71
CA ASP A 132 -3.99 7.36 -14.54
C ASP A 132 -4.47 6.01 -13.99
N TYR A 133 -3.66 5.38 -13.18
CA TYR A 133 -3.99 4.13 -12.49
C TYR A 133 -3.64 4.20 -11.00
N VAL A 134 -4.07 3.22 -10.22
CA VAL A 134 -3.76 3.15 -8.80
C VAL A 134 -3.17 1.79 -8.45
N ILE A 135 -2.05 1.79 -7.74
CA ILE A 135 -1.52 0.59 -7.11
C ILE A 135 -2.06 0.52 -5.67
N VAL A 136 -2.74 -0.57 -5.37
CA VAL A 136 -3.19 -0.93 -4.02
C VAL A 136 -2.25 -2.02 -3.50
N ARG A 137 -1.33 -1.61 -2.66
CA ARG A 137 -0.30 -2.44 -2.04
C ARG A 137 -0.83 -2.98 -0.71
N GLU A 138 -0.77 -4.29 -0.48
CA GLU A 138 -0.90 -4.83 0.87
C GLU A 138 0.18 -4.20 1.77
N ASN A 139 -0.13 -3.93 3.04
CA ASN A 139 0.69 -3.02 3.82
C ASN A 139 1.13 -3.56 5.20
N THR A 140 0.69 -4.76 5.58
CA THR A 140 0.85 -5.27 6.95
C THR A 140 1.56 -6.61 7.04
N GLU A 141 1.82 -7.28 5.93
CA GLU A 141 2.46 -8.61 5.92
C GLU A 141 3.55 -8.71 4.84
N CYS A 142 3.82 -9.89 4.31
CA CYS A 142 4.89 -10.21 3.37
C CYS A 142 6.28 -10.31 4.04
N MET A 143 7.37 -10.17 3.28
CA MET A 143 8.75 -10.21 3.79
C MET A 143 9.06 -9.09 4.78
N TYR A 144 8.34 -7.99 4.75
CA TYR A 144 8.52 -6.88 5.69
C TYR A 144 8.21 -7.24 7.15
N LEU A 145 7.49 -8.33 7.43
CA LEU A 145 7.32 -8.84 8.80
C LEU A 145 8.62 -9.44 9.37
N SER A 146 9.48 -9.98 8.50
CA SER A 146 10.77 -10.56 8.91
C SER A 146 11.85 -9.52 9.20
N ARG A 147 11.53 -8.24 9.07
CA ARG A 147 12.45 -7.11 9.16
C ARG A 147 13.54 -7.26 10.22
N GLY A 148 14.81 -7.43 9.79
CA GLY A 148 15.95 -7.65 10.67
C GLY A 148 15.92 -8.95 11.46
N LYS A 149 15.01 -9.88 11.13
CA LYS A 149 14.83 -11.18 11.80
C LYS A 149 14.98 -12.35 10.84
N GLY A 150 15.75 -12.17 9.79
CA GLY A 150 16.12 -13.27 8.88
C GLY A 150 16.80 -14.42 9.61
N ILE A 151 16.63 -15.62 9.11
CA ILE A 151 17.27 -16.83 9.66
C ILE A 151 18.44 -17.22 8.78
N GLY A 152 19.63 -17.33 9.36
CA GLY A 152 20.79 -17.65 8.55
C GLY A 152 22.08 -17.86 9.32
N THR A 153 23.16 -17.91 8.56
CA THR A 153 24.56 -18.03 9.00
C THR A 153 25.39 -16.97 8.28
N ASP A 154 26.70 -16.99 8.45
CA ASP A 154 27.66 -16.20 7.68
C ASP A 154 27.72 -16.58 6.19
N GLN A 155 27.20 -17.76 5.82
CA GLN A 155 27.17 -18.28 4.45
C GLN A 155 25.82 -18.12 3.74
N ALA A 156 24.71 -17.96 4.48
CA ALA A 156 23.37 -17.88 3.90
C ALA A 156 22.41 -17.18 4.84
N MET A 157 21.48 -16.40 4.27
CA MET A 157 20.41 -15.70 4.99
C MET A 157 19.08 -15.89 4.28
N THR A 158 18.01 -16.05 5.05
CA THR A 158 16.64 -16.16 4.52
C THR A 158 15.72 -15.15 5.17
N ASP A 159 14.80 -14.60 4.38
CA ASP A 159 13.63 -13.88 4.85
C ASP A 159 12.37 -14.67 4.52
N THR A 160 11.36 -14.60 5.39
CA THR A 160 10.12 -15.34 5.20
C THR A 160 9.02 -14.42 4.68
N MET A 161 8.45 -14.80 3.54
CA MET A 161 7.24 -14.16 3.00
C MET A 161 6.00 -14.79 3.65
N LEU A 162 5.19 -13.97 4.32
CA LEU A 162 3.90 -14.37 4.87
C LEU A 162 2.77 -13.72 4.06
N ILE A 163 1.86 -14.54 3.53
CA ILE A 163 0.60 -14.09 2.92
C ILE A 163 -0.54 -14.79 3.64
N THR A 164 -1.44 -14.01 4.23
CA THR A 164 -2.61 -14.55 4.94
C THR A 164 -3.89 -14.32 4.17
N ARG A 165 -4.88 -15.18 4.41
CA ARG A 165 -6.22 -14.99 3.87
C ARG A 165 -6.81 -13.64 4.28
N LYS A 166 -6.76 -13.30 5.56
CA LYS A 166 -7.30 -12.03 6.09
C LYS A 166 -6.66 -10.82 5.42
N GLY A 167 -5.34 -10.78 5.31
CA GLY A 167 -4.61 -9.67 4.67
C GLY A 167 -4.99 -9.53 3.21
N THR A 168 -4.99 -10.65 2.47
CA THR A 168 -5.33 -10.67 1.05
C THR A 168 -6.79 -10.29 0.79
N GLU A 169 -7.76 -10.89 1.49
CA GLU A 169 -9.20 -10.60 1.28
C GLU A 169 -9.50 -9.11 1.43
N ARG A 170 -8.98 -8.46 2.47
CA ARG A 170 -9.30 -7.04 2.75
C ARG A 170 -8.66 -6.09 1.74
N VAL A 171 -7.41 -6.31 1.34
CA VAL A 171 -6.75 -5.46 0.35
C VAL A 171 -7.34 -5.63 -1.04
N VAL A 172 -7.69 -6.85 -1.43
CA VAL A 172 -8.35 -7.15 -2.71
C VAL A 172 -9.75 -6.54 -2.74
N ARG A 173 -10.53 -6.71 -1.68
CA ARG A 173 -11.85 -6.06 -1.55
C ARG A 173 -11.75 -4.55 -1.68
N TYR A 174 -10.76 -3.95 -1.04
CA TYR A 174 -10.50 -2.52 -1.15
C TYR A 174 -10.22 -2.11 -2.61
N ALA A 175 -9.41 -2.88 -3.34
CA ALA A 175 -9.08 -2.60 -4.74
C ALA A 175 -10.34 -2.63 -5.64
N PHE A 176 -11.22 -3.61 -5.48
CA PHE A 176 -12.48 -3.68 -6.21
C PHE A 176 -13.43 -2.51 -5.88
N GLU A 177 -13.57 -2.17 -4.61
CA GLU A 177 -14.38 -1.02 -4.19
C GLU A 177 -13.79 0.32 -4.69
N LEU A 178 -12.47 0.41 -4.81
CA LEU A 178 -11.82 1.57 -5.39
C LEU A 178 -12.11 1.67 -6.89
N SER A 179 -11.97 0.59 -7.66
CA SER A 179 -12.28 0.55 -9.09
C SER A 179 -13.74 0.94 -9.38
N ARG A 180 -14.69 0.51 -8.52
CA ARG A 180 -16.10 0.95 -8.62
C ARG A 180 -16.26 2.47 -8.62
N LYS A 181 -15.45 3.17 -7.85
CA LYS A 181 -15.52 4.63 -7.66
C LYS A 181 -14.72 5.40 -8.70
N ARG A 182 -13.76 4.76 -9.35
CA ARG A 182 -12.94 5.36 -10.41
C ARG A 182 -13.68 5.39 -11.73
N ASN A 183 -13.11 6.11 -12.69
CA ASN A 183 -13.65 6.19 -14.06
C ASN A 183 -13.14 5.06 -14.97
N GLY A 184 -12.34 4.13 -14.44
CA GLY A 184 -11.73 3.05 -15.20
C GLY A 184 -10.43 3.46 -15.89
N THR A 185 -10.01 2.66 -16.89
CA THR A 185 -8.80 2.91 -17.68
C THR A 185 -8.88 4.25 -18.41
N PRO A 186 -7.74 4.94 -18.65
CA PRO A 186 -7.71 6.29 -19.21
C PRO A 186 -8.49 6.51 -20.52
N HIS A 187 -8.41 5.58 -21.45
CA HIS A 187 -8.99 5.75 -22.79
C HIS A 187 -10.34 5.06 -22.96
N GLU A 188 -10.49 3.86 -22.38
CA GLU A 188 -11.67 3.02 -22.60
C GLU A 188 -12.69 3.09 -21.47
N GLY A 189 -12.31 3.62 -20.31
CA GLY A 189 -13.17 3.67 -19.13
C GLY A 189 -13.49 2.30 -18.54
N ARG A 190 -12.71 1.26 -18.88
CA ARG A 190 -12.92 -0.09 -18.36
C ARG A 190 -12.59 -0.16 -16.87
N LYS A 191 -13.53 -0.58 -16.07
CA LYS A 191 -13.30 -0.86 -14.65
C LYS A 191 -12.67 -2.22 -14.52
N ILE A 192 -11.39 -2.26 -14.19
CA ILE A 192 -10.61 -3.49 -14.14
C ILE A 192 -9.69 -3.52 -12.90
N VAL A 193 -9.67 -4.65 -12.22
CA VAL A 193 -8.69 -4.92 -11.17
C VAL A 193 -7.71 -5.99 -11.65
N THR A 194 -6.44 -5.59 -11.74
CA THR A 194 -5.34 -6.46 -12.16
C THR A 194 -4.62 -7.01 -10.94
N CYS A 195 -4.67 -8.34 -10.74
CA CYS A 195 -3.87 -9.04 -9.75
C CYS A 195 -2.43 -9.21 -10.25
N VAL A 196 -1.48 -8.61 -9.53
CA VAL A 196 -0.06 -8.72 -9.86
C VAL A 196 0.60 -9.70 -8.89
N ASP A 197 1.21 -10.75 -9.42
CA ASP A 197 1.83 -11.81 -8.62
C ASP A 197 2.96 -12.57 -9.36
N LYS A 198 3.49 -13.60 -8.74
CA LYS A 198 4.44 -14.55 -9.34
C LYS A 198 3.99 -15.99 -9.06
N SER A 199 2.70 -16.24 -9.24
CA SER A 199 2.01 -17.50 -8.87
C SER A 199 2.51 -18.73 -9.66
N ASN A 200 3.15 -18.52 -10.80
CA ASN A 200 3.79 -19.61 -11.56
C ASN A 200 5.06 -20.18 -10.88
N VAL A 201 5.60 -19.48 -9.86
CA VAL A 201 6.82 -19.88 -9.15
C VAL A 201 6.56 -19.99 -7.63
N LEU A 202 5.82 -19.05 -7.04
CA LEU A 202 5.66 -18.93 -5.60
C LEU A 202 4.29 -19.43 -5.13
N ALA A 203 4.29 -20.42 -4.24
CA ALA A 203 3.05 -20.97 -3.65
C ALA A 203 2.25 -19.92 -2.87
N SER A 204 2.94 -18.99 -2.16
CA SER A 204 2.30 -17.87 -1.46
C SER A 204 1.57 -16.93 -2.42
N HIS A 205 2.12 -16.65 -3.59
CA HIS A 205 1.47 -15.85 -4.62
C HIS A 205 0.31 -16.59 -5.31
N ALA A 206 0.44 -17.91 -5.50
CA ALA A 206 -0.70 -18.73 -5.96
C ALA A 206 -1.85 -18.70 -4.94
N PHE A 207 -1.54 -18.67 -3.65
CA PHE A 207 -2.52 -18.50 -2.58
C PHE A 207 -3.16 -17.11 -2.61
N PHE A 208 -2.37 -16.03 -2.80
CA PHE A 208 -2.89 -14.68 -2.98
C PHE A 208 -3.88 -14.61 -4.15
N ARG A 209 -3.51 -15.17 -5.31
CA ARG A 209 -4.38 -15.21 -6.50
C ARG A 209 -5.66 -15.98 -6.26
N SER A 210 -5.61 -17.13 -5.58
CA SER A 210 -6.84 -17.91 -5.30
C SER A 210 -7.84 -17.14 -4.44
N ILE A 211 -7.35 -16.34 -3.49
CA ILE A 211 -8.19 -15.47 -2.66
C ILE A 211 -8.73 -14.28 -3.47
N PHE A 212 -7.90 -13.73 -4.36
CA PHE A 212 -8.34 -12.70 -5.30
C PHE A 212 -9.52 -13.20 -6.14
N ASP A 213 -9.47 -14.41 -6.66
CA ASP A 213 -10.56 -15.02 -7.43
C ASP A 213 -11.84 -15.17 -6.61
N GLU A 214 -11.73 -15.68 -5.38
CA GLU A 214 -12.86 -15.83 -4.47
C GLU A 214 -13.53 -14.48 -4.17
N VAL A 215 -12.75 -13.42 -3.93
CA VAL A 215 -13.27 -12.07 -3.68
C VAL A 215 -13.92 -11.49 -4.94
N ALA A 216 -13.30 -11.68 -6.11
CA ALA A 216 -13.77 -11.16 -7.38
C ALA A 216 -15.17 -11.68 -7.76
N GLU A 217 -15.58 -12.88 -7.30
CA GLU A 217 -16.94 -13.40 -7.50
C GLU A 217 -18.03 -12.45 -6.96
N GLY A 218 -17.71 -11.62 -5.96
CA GLY A 218 -18.61 -10.61 -5.41
C GLY A 218 -18.71 -9.32 -6.22
N TYR A 219 -17.95 -9.20 -7.34
CA TYR A 219 -17.84 -7.99 -8.14
C TYR A 219 -18.01 -8.27 -9.65
N PRO A 220 -19.18 -8.81 -10.08
CA PRO A 220 -19.40 -9.19 -11.48
C PRO A 220 -19.42 -8.00 -12.45
N ASP A 221 -19.52 -6.79 -11.92
CA ASP A 221 -19.53 -5.51 -12.64
C ASP A 221 -18.11 -4.96 -12.91
N ILE A 222 -17.05 -5.62 -12.43
CA ILE A 222 -15.65 -5.20 -12.58
C ILE A 222 -14.87 -6.34 -13.24
N GLU A 223 -14.13 -5.99 -14.29
CA GLU A 223 -13.26 -6.95 -14.96
C GLU A 223 -12.09 -7.34 -14.05
N ARG A 224 -11.63 -8.59 -14.18
CA ARG A 224 -10.45 -9.10 -13.49
C ARG A 224 -9.38 -9.52 -14.49
N GLU A 225 -8.16 -9.14 -14.18
CA GLU A 225 -6.98 -9.49 -14.96
C GLU A 225 -5.87 -10.03 -14.06
N TYR A 226 -4.96 -10.79 -14.65
CA TYR A 226 -3.79 -11.34 -13.97
C TYR A 226 -2.54 -11.03 -14.78
N ILE A 227 -1.51 -10.58 -14.11
CA ILE A 227 -0.23 -10.33 -14.74
C ILE A 227 0.91 -10.74 -13.78
N TYR A 228 1.93 -11.41 -14.31
CA TYR A 228 3.12 -11.68 -13.51
C TYR A 228 3.92 -10.41 -13.28
N ALA A 229 4.59 -10.31 -12.13
CA ALA A 229 5.26 -9.10 -11.70
C ALA A 229 6.30 -8.55 -12.69
N ASP A 230 7.06 -9.42 -13.34
CA ASP A 230 8.01 -9.05 -14.39
C ASP A 230 7.32 -8.48 -15.65
N ALA A 231 6.23 -9.11 -16.08
CA ALA A 231 5.39 -8.61 -17.16
C ALA A 231 4.67 -7.31 -16.79
N ALA A 232 4.24 -7.16 -15.51
CA ALA A 232 3.64 -5.93 -15.00
C ALA A 232 4.65 -4.77 -15.05
N ALA A 233 5.89 -4.99 -14.62
CA ALA A 233 6.95 -3.99 -14.68
C ALA A 233 7.16 -3.49 -16.14
N GLN A 234 7.20 -4.41 -17.11
CA GLN A 234 7.27 -4.04 -18.52
C GLN A 234 6.03 -3.27 -18.99
N ALA A 235 4.83 -3.75 -18.62
CA ALA A 235 3.56 -3.18 -19.08
C ALA A 235 3.32 -1.77 -18.53
N LEU A 236 3.73 -1.48 -17.29
CA LEU A 236 3.65 -0.14 -16.69
C LEU A 236 4.48 0.90 -17.46
N VAL A 237 5.53 0.46 -18.19
CA VAL A 237 6.35 1.31 -19.06
C VAL A 237 5.79 1.37 -20.47
N MET A 238 5.33 0.24 -21.01
CA MET A 238 5.00 0.10 -22.44
C MET A 238 3.54 0.43 -22.78
N ARG A 239 2.61 0.21 -21.85
CA ARG A 239 1.16 0.41 -22.03
C ARG A 239 0.46 0.79 -20.72
N PRO A 240 0.89 1.86 -20.02
CA PRO A 240 0.32 2.27 -18.74
C PRO A 240 -1.19 2.60 -18.82
N GLU A 241 -1.68 2.99 -19.98
CA GLU A 241 -3.08 3.31 -20.27
C GLU A 241 -4.03 2.12 -20.14
N SER A 242 -3.51 0.90 -20.11
CA SER A 242 -4.32 -0.32 -20.00
C SER A 242 -4.76 -0.64 -18.58
N PHE A 243 -4.27 0.08 -17.56
CA PHE A 243 -4.54 -0.20 -16.16
C PHE A 243 -5.55 0.78 -15.54
N ASP A 244 -6.38 0.27 -14.61
CA ASP A 244 -7.21 1.06 -13.72
C ASP A 244 -6.75 0.89 -12.27
N VAL A 245 -6.90 -0.30 -11.68
CA VAL A 245 -6.43 -0.61 -10.33
C VAL A 245 -5.59 -1.89 -10.37
N LEU A 246 -4.38 -1.83 -9.83
CA LEU A 246 -3.54 -3.01 -9.64
C LEU A 246 -3.51 -3.34 -8.14
N VAL A 247 -3.63 -4.62 -7.80
CA VAL A 247 -3.51 -5.09 -6.41
C VAL A 247 -2.42 -6.16 -6.31
N MET A 248 -1.61 -6.06 -5.26
CA MET A 248 -0.49 -6.96 -5.03
C MET A 248 -0.06 -6.99 -3.57
N GLU A 249 0.80 -7.95 -3.25
CA GLU A 249 1.41 -8.04 -1.94
C GLU A 249 2.41 -6.88 -1.68
N ASN A 250 2.89 -6.78 -0.47
CA ASN A 250 3.61 -5.62 0.03
C ASN A 250 4.93 -5.33 -0.71
N PHE A 251 5.77 -6.34 -0.95
CA PHE A 251 7.10 -6.15 -1.56
C PHE A 251 7.01 -5.76 -3.03
N LEU A 252 6.17 -6.45 -3.82
CA LEU A 252 5.93 -6.07 -5.21
C LEU A 252 5.28 -4.69 -5.32
N GLY A 253 4.35 -4.39 -4.41
CA GLY A 253 3.69 -3.08 -4.36
C GLY A 253 4.65 -1.93 -4.10
N ASP A 254 5.68 -2.16 -3.29
CA ASP A 254 6.74 -1.17 -3.08
C ASP A 254 7.51 -0.86 -4.36
N ILE A 255 8.05 -1.90 -4.98
CA ILE A 255 8.90 -1.77 -6.18
C ILE A 255 8.11 -1.19 -7.35
N LEU A 256 6.92 -1.73 -7.64
CA LEU A 256 6.16 -1.34 -8.83
C LEU A 256 5.53 0.04 -8.71
N SER A 257 5.23 0.52 -7.50
CA SER A 257 4.73 1.88 -7.34
C SER A 257 5.81 2.95 -7.53
N ASP A 258 7.06 2.65 -7.16
CA ASP A 258 8.19 3.55 -7.39
C ASP A 258 8.56 3.55 -8.89
N LEU A 259 8.49 2.39 -9.55
CA LEU A 259 8.56 2.32 -11.02
C LEU A 259 7.47 3.20 -11.67
N GLY A 260 6.22 3.08 -11.21
CA GLY A 260 5.11 3.91 -11.68
C GLY A 260 5.38 5.39 -11.51
N GLY A 261 5.86 5.81 -10.33
CA GLY A 261 6.29 7.18 -10.07
C GLY A 261 7.37 7.65 -11.05
N GLY A 262 8.34 6.79 -11.33
CA GLY A 262 9.38 7.06 -12.34
C GLY A 262 8.82 7.33 -13.74
N THR A 263 7.72 6.67 -14.12
CA THR A 263 7.10 6.87 -15.46
C THR A 263 6.34 8.21 -15.57
N THR A 264 6.04 8.88 -14.48
CA THR A 264 5.26 10.13 -14.45
C THR A 264 6.07 11.37 -14.07
N GLY A 265 7.39 11.29 -14.10
CA GLY A 265 8.28 12.41 -13.81
C GLY A 265 8.95 12.35 -12.43
N GLY A 266 8.76 11.29 -11.69
CA GLY A 266 9.46 10.99 -10.43
C GLY A 266 8.57 10.88 -9.20
N ILE A 267 9.11 10.26 -8.16
CA ILE A 267 8.39 9.98 -6.89
C ILE A 267 7.97 11.25 -6.13
N GLY A 268 8.61 12.39 -6.39
CA GLY A 268 8.21 13.71 -5.86
C GLY A 268 6.85 14.21 -6.37
N LEU A 269 6.22 13.50 -7.32
CA LEU A 269 4.89 13.79 -7.88
C LEU A 269 3.83 12.75 -7.47
N CYS A 270 4.17 11.83 -6.57
CA CYS A 270 3.28 10.74 -6.17
C CYS A 270 2.99 10.81 -4.66
N GLY A 271 1.72 10.87 -4.30
CA GLY A 271 1.27 10.78 -2.91
C GLY A 271 0.81 9.38 -2.56
N SER A 272 0.64 9.11 -1.26
CA SER A 272 0.06 7.85 -0.79
C SER A 272 -0.86 7.99 0.41
N GLY A 273 -1.82 7.08 0.51
CA GLY A 273 -2.66 6.92 1.70
C GLY A 273 -2.55 5.51 2.25
N ASN A 274 -2.32 5.40 3.54
CA ASN A 274 -2.32 4.13 4.26
C ASN A 274 -3.67 3.98 4.96
N ILE A 275 -4.47 3.01 4.52
CA ILE A 275 -5.89 2.93 4.82
C ILE A 275 -6.21 1.67 5.60
N GLY A 276 -6.88 1.83 6.74
CA GLY A 276 -7.52 0.77 7.51
C GLY A 276 -9.03 0.99 7.64
N ASP A 277 -9.69 0.10 8.36
CA ASP A 277 -11.15 0.20 8.56
C ASP A 277 -11.51 1.40 9.45
N HIS A 278 -10.68 1.74 10.43
CA HIS A 278 -10.92 2.78 11.41
C HIS A 278 -9.98 3.96 11.27
N ASN A 279 -8.72 3.70 10.95
CA ASN A 279 -7.66 4.70 10.92
C ASN A 279 -7.10 4.87 9.52
N ALA A 280 -6.50 6.04 9.26
CA ALA A 280 -5.72 6.30 8.08
C ALA A 280 -4.61 7.30 8.37
N TYR A 281 -3.46 7.11 7.73
CA TYR A 281 -2.45 8.14 7.67
C TYR A 281 -1.96 8.31 6.23
N PHE A 282 -1.46 9.50 5.94
CA PHE A 282 -1.12 9.93 4.59
C PHE A 282 0.32 10.44 4.57
N GLU A 283 1.11 9.93 3.64
CA GLU A 283 2.54 10.24 3.51
C GLU A 283 2.96 10.26 2.04
N PRO A 284 3.97 11.05 1.65
CA PRO A 284 4.55 10.96 0.31
C PRO A 284 5.26 9.61 0.17
N ILE A 285 5.47 9.14 -1.06
CA ILE A 285 6.17 7.87 -1.29
C ILE A 285 7.70 8.02 -1.22
N HIS A 286 8.23 9.22 -1.40
CA HIS A 286 9.67 9.48 -1.35
C HIS A 286 10.23 9.57 0.09
N GLY A 287 11.54 9.43 0.22
CA GLY A 287 12.28 9.55 1.48
C GLY A 287 12.51 10.99 1.93
N SER A 288 13.32 11.14 2.97
CA SER A 288 13.57 12.42 3.66
C SER A 288 14.63 13.32 3.01
N ALA A 289 15.40 12.84 2.03
CA ALA A 289 16.41 13.59 1.26
C ALA A 289 17.19 14.64 2.11
N PRO A 290 17.89 14.22 3.17
CA PRO A 290 18.50 15.12 4.12
C PRO A 290 19.63 15.98 3.54
N ASP A 291 20.14 15.61 2.38
CA ASP A 291 21.19 16.30 1.62
C ASP A 291 20.74 17.66 1.04
N ILE A 292 19.45 17.86 0.85
CA ILE A 292 18.86 19.12 0.36
C ILE A 292 17.93 19.78 1.38
N ALA A 293 17.90 19.28 2.61
CA ALA A 293 17.02 19.82 3.65
C ALA A 293 17.47 21.23 4.07
N GLY A 294 16.51 22.17 4.20
CA GLY A 294 16.75 23.57 4.54
C GLY A 294 17.25 24.45 3.38
N GLU A 295 17.22 23.91 2.15
CA GLU A 295 17.69 24.66 0.97
C GLU A 295 16.53 25.17 0.08
N ASP A 296 15.28 24.98 0.48
CA ASP A 296 14.07 25.33 -0.29
C ASP A 296 14.05 24.75 -1.72
N LYS A 297 14.67 23.58 -1.88
CA LYS A 297 14.76 22.86 -3.16
C LYS A 297 13.75 21.72 -3.29
N ALA A 298 13.21 21.26 -2.17
CA ALA A 298 12.30 20.13 -2.15
C ALA A 298 10.97 20.44 -2.84
N ASN A 299 10.52 19.54 -3.73
CA ASN A 299 9.23 19.68 -4.39
C ASN A 299 8.10 19.23 -3.46
N PRO A 300 7.15 20.09 -3.03
CA PRO A 300 6.08 19.71 -2.11
C PRO A 300 4.89 19.02 -2.78
N ILE A 301 4.86 18.87 -4.10
CA ILE A 301 3.69 18.36 -4.84
C ILE A 301 3.24 17.00 -4.34
N SER A 302 4.15 16.07 -4.07
CA SER A 302 3.81 14.75 -3.52
C SER A 302 3.06 14.86 -2.19
N GLN A 303 3.51 15.74 -1.29
CA GLN A 303 2.86 15.97 0.01
C GLN A 303 1.50 16.66 -0.15
N VAL A 304 1.34 17.58 -1.09
CA VAL A 304 0.06 18.23 -1.41
C VAL A 304 -0.93 17.22 -2.00
N LEU A 305 -0.49 16.37 -2.92
CA LEU A 305 -1.33 15.29 -3.47
C LEU A 305 -1.74 14.28 -2.39
N THR A 306 -0.85 14.01 -1.45
CA THR A 306 -1.12 13.20 -0.26
C THR A 306 -2.23 13.82 0.60
N ALA A 307 -2.17 15.13 0.85
CA ALA A 307 -3.20 15.85 1.57
C ALA A 307 -4.54 15.88 0.81
N ALA A 308 -4.52 15.95 -0.51
CA ALA A 308 -5.73 15.82 -1.33
C ALA A 308 -6.39 14.45 -1.18
N GLN A 309 -5.61 13.36 -1.12
CA GLN A 309 -6.13 12.03 -0.82
C GLN A 309 -6.75 11.95 0.60
N MET A 310 -6.10 12.60 1.58
CA MET A 310 -6.62 12.71 2.94
C MET A 310 -8.01 13.36 2.96
N LEU A 311 -8.16 14.51 2.31
CA LEU A 311 -9.44 15.21 2.22
C LEU A 311 -10.52 14.40 1.51
N ALA A 312 -10.18 13.73 0.41
CA ALA A 312 -11.12 12.88 -0.32
C ALA A 312 -11.65 11.74 0.57
N ARG A 313 -10.82 11.15 1.44
CA ARG A 313 -11.25 10.12 2.39
C ARG A 313 -12.09 10.68 3.51
N THR A 314 -11.67 11.75 4.18
CA THR A 314 -12.41 12.35 5.30
C THR A 314 -13.78 12.84 4.86
N SER A 315 -13.89 13.43 3.67
CA SER A 315 -15.17 13.84 3.10
C SER A 315 -16.13 12.67 2.82
N CYS A 316 -15.59 11.49 2.48
CA CYS A 316 -16.38 10.26 2.26
C CYS A 316 -16.80 9.58 3.59
N SER A 317 -16.02 9.71 4.67
CA SER A 317 -16.25 8.98 5.93
C SER A 317 -17.48 9.48 6.69
N GLY A 318 -17.92 10.71 6.48
CA GLY A 318 -19.16 11.25 7.08
C GLY A 318 -20.45 10.48 6.68
N ARG A 319 -20.41 9.70 5.59
CA ARG A 319 -21.55 8.85 5.16
C ARG A 319 -21.26 7.35 5.14
N SER A 320 -20.02 6.91 5.26
CA SER A 320 -19.65 5.52 4.95
C SER A 320 -18.89 4.75 6.04
N SER A 321 -18.29 5.37 7.06
CA SER A 321 -17.60 4.61 8.10
C SER A 321 -18.53 3.66 8.85
N ARG A 322 -19.82 4.04 9.05
CA ARG A 322 -20.85 3.13 9.56
C ARG A 322 -21.36 2.12 8.53
N ARG A 323 -21.05 2.30 7.24
CA ARG A 323 -21.51 1.42 6.15
C ARG A 323 -20.45 0.35 5.83
N TRP A 324 -19.17 0.67 6.01
CA TRP A 324 -18.07 -0.29 5.83
C TRP A 324 -18.07 -1.36 6.93
N SER A 325 -18.24 -0.97 8.18
CA SER A 325 -18.37 -1.92 9.29
C SER A 325 -19.62 -2.81 9.18
N ARG A 326 -20.73 -2.30 8.61
CA ARG A 326 -21.94 -3.09 8.37
C ARG A 326 -21.88 -3.97 7.13
N ALA A 327 -21.08 -3.63 6.11
CA ALA A 327 -20.87 -4.50 4.95
C ALA A 327 -19.93 -5.65 5.30
N ALA A 328 -18.88 -5.39 6.07
CA ALA A 328 -17.98 -6.44 6.59
C ALA A 328 -18.67 -7.41 7.56
N SER A 329 -19.66 -6.93 8.34
CA SER A 329 -20.43 -7.77 9.25
C SER A 329 -21.61 -8.52 8.60
N ARG A 330 -21.98 -8.18 7.35
CA ARG A 330 -23.08 -8.83 6.60
C ARG A 330 -22.61 -9.88 5.59
N SER A 331 -21.30 -10.10 5.41
CA SER A 331 -20.81 -11.26 4.69
C SER A 331 -21.12 -12.50 5.54
N ALA A 332 -22.17 -13.24 5.17
CA ALA A 332 -22.44 -14.54 5.74
C ALA A 332 -21.19 -15.42 5.63
N PRO A 333 -20.89 -16.26 6.64
CA PRO A 333 -19.74 -17.16 6.55
C PRO A 333 -19.94 -18.04 5.31
N LEU A 334 -18.98 -18.01 4.40
CA LEU A 334 -18.91 -18.93 3.26
C LEU A 334 -19.04 -20.35 3.80
N ARG A 335 -20.17 -20.99 3.48
CA ARG A 335 -20.41 -22.40 3.85
C ARG A 335 -19.27 -23.21 3.24
N SER A 336 -18.40 -23.76 4.08
CA SER A 336 -17.42 -24.75 3.69
C SER A 336 -18.14 -25.91 2.99
N ARG A 337 -18.06 -25.99 1.68
CA ARG A 337 -18.40 -27.22 0.95
C ARG A 337 -17.34 -28.26 1.33
N ARG A 338 -17.66 -29.08 2.32
CA ARG A 338 -16.93 -30.32 2.59
C ARG A 338 -17.02 -31.15 1.34
N ALA A 339 -15.95 -31.23 0.58
CA ALA A 339 -15.78 -32.26 -0.45
C ALA A 339 -15.75 -33.60 0.24
N GLY A 340 -16.88 -34.32 0.16
CA GLY A 340 -17.01 -35.70 0.63
C GLY A 340 -16.14 -36.63 -0.22
N ARG A 341 -14.88 -36.80 0.14
CA ARG A 341 -14.07 -37.89 -0.36
C ARG A 341 -14.57 -39.18 0.28
N ARG A 342 -15.43 -39.92 -0.42
CA ARG A 342 -15.69 -41.35 -0.14
C ARG A 342 -14.39 -42.12 -0.36
N ARG A 343 -13.75 -42.54 0.72
CA ARG A 343 -12.70 -43.55 0.70
C ARG A 343 -13.32 -44.88 0.30
N ARG A 344 -13.06 -45.34 -0.94
CA ARG A 344 -13.20 -46.76 -1.27
C ARG A 344 -11.96 -47.47 -0.73
N ALA A 345 -12.19 -48.39 0.22
CA ALA A 345 -11.20 -49.34 0.67
C ALA A 345 -10.97 -50.36 -0.47
N GLY A 346 -9.82 -50.27 -1.11
CA GLY A 346 -9.34 -51.29 -2.05
C GLY A 346 -8.17 -52.01 -1.42
N ARG A 347 -8.35 -53.34 -1.25
CA ARG A 347 -7.34 -54.29 -0.70
C ARG A 347 -6.10 -54.28 -1.57
N LEU A 348 -4.94 -54.21 -0.93
CA LEU A 348 -3.63 -54.55 -1.51
C LEU A 348 -3.48 -56.05 -1.68
N PRO A 349 -2.95 -56.56 -2.79
CA PRO A 349 -2.35 -57.86 -2.86
C PRO A 349 -0.85 -57.77 -2.57
N THR A 350 -0.43 -58.50 -1.57
CA THR A 350 0.97 -58.90 -1.34
C THR A 350 1.43 -59.82 -2.46
N ARG A 351 2.57 -59.55 -3.10
CA ARG A 351 3.58 -60.54 -3.45
C ARG A 351 4.93 -59.92 -3.83
N CYS A 352 5.89 -60.50 -3.25
CA CYS A 352 7.34 -60.47 -3.34
C CYS A 352 7.87 -60.84 -4.75
N GLY A 353 8.96 -60.23 -5.17
CA GLY A 353 9.73 -60.58 -6.36
C GLY A 353 10.99 -59.80 -6.49
N SER A 354 12.06 -60.43 -6.03
CA SER A 354 13.48 -60.07 -6.17
C SER A 354 13.87 -59.57 -7.56
N CYS A 355 14.63 -58.46 -7.64
CA CYS A 355 15.55 -58.24 -8.75
C CYS A 355 16.81 -57.50 -8.30
N ARG A 356 17.92 -58.07 -8.73
CA ARG A 356 19.31 -57.89 -8.37
C ARG A 356 19.87 -56.55 -8.82
N CYS A 357 20.76 -56.02 -8.00
CA CYS A 357 21.80 -55.07 -8.40
C CYS A 357 22.63 -55.57 -9.58
N ARG A 358 22.84 -54.75 -10.57
CA ARG A 358 24.03 -54.79 -11.44
C ARG A 358 24.66 -53.41 -11.49
N SER A 359 25.85 -53.36 -11.01
CA SER A 359 26.88 -52.37 -11.18
C SER A 359 27.42 -52.38 -12.62
N LEU A 360 27.58 -51.21 -13.22
CA LEU A 360 28.49 -50.85 -14.31
C LEU A 360 28.74 -49.35 -14.08
N GLY A 361 29.95 -48.82 -13.85
CA GLY A 361 31.21 -49.12 -14.45
C GLY A 361 31.49 -48.05 -15.50
N GLN A 362 32.24 -47.04 -15.07
CA GLN A 362 33.16 -46.15 -15.80
C GLN A 362 33.07 -46.14 -17.35
N GLY A 363 33.01 -44.92 -17.88
CA GLY A 363 33.27 -44.48 -19.23
C GLY A 363 33.07 -42.98 -19.31
#